data_d3a1df44a27018885ef0425b40c4373b
#
_entry.id   d3a1df44a27018885ef0425b40c4373b
#
_cell.length_a   1.000
_cell.length_b   1.000
_cell.length_c   1.000
_cell.angle_alpha   90.00
_cell.angle_beta   90.00
_cell.angle_gamma   90.00
#
_symmetry.space_group_name_H-M   'P 1'
#
loop_
_entity.id
_entity.type
_entity.pdbx_description
1 polymer ?
#
loop_
_entity_poly.entity_id
_entity_poly.type
_entity_poly.pdbx_seq_one_letter_code
_entity_poly.pdbx_strand_id
1 'polypeptide(L)'
;MSKIIKIGFTEDHNKEIIETIAIDLIAGKGIVNDRHFKNYNDPLNQLSIIEGENIDEYNLKNKLNIPYLNFRRNIVTRGIKLNDLIGKKISVGSVKLEVLDLCRPCRHLSEKLGRNDIIKEFLRKGGIRCQIMNDGKISLNNKIKII
;
A
#
# COMPACT_ATOMS: atom_id res chain seq x y z
N MET A 1 -16.82 2.40 8.11
CA MET A 1 -16.55 1.04 7.66
C MET A 1 -15.37 1.02 6.70
N SER A 2 -14.41 0.16 6.94
CA SER A 2 -13.22 0.08 6.09
C SER A 2 -13.47 -0.78 4.86
N LYS A 3 -12.86 -0.40 3.75
CA LYS A 3 -12.89 -1.21 2.53
C LYS A 3 -11.63 -1.00 1.70
N ILE A 4 -11.31 -1.99 0.89
CA ILE A 4 -10.25 -1.92 -0.11
C ILE A 4 -10.87 -1.41 -1.41
N ILE A 5 -10.32 -0.34 -1.97
CA ILE A 5 -10.86 0.24 -3.21
C ILE A 5 -10.00 -0.05 -4.43
N LYS A 6 -8.70 -0.28 -4.26
CA LYS A 6 -7.79 -0.63 -5.35
C LYS A 6 -6.71 -1.57 -4.84
N ILE A 7 -6.28 -2.48 -5.71
CA ILE A 7 -5.15 -3.37 -5.48
C ILE A 7 -4.27 -3.34 -6.72
N GLY A 8 -2.94 -3.29 -6.52
CA GLY A 8 -2.02 -3.29 -7.64
C GLY A 8 -0.64 -3.80 -7.26
N PHE A 9 0.10 -4.19 -8.27
CA PHE A 9 1.48 -4.65 -8.16
C PHE A 9 2.22 -4.35 -9.45
N THR A 10 3.54 -4.42 -9.43
CA THR A 10 4.35 -4.38 -10.65
C THR A 10 5.62 -5.18 -10.43
N GLU A 11 6.09 -5.84 -11.46
CA GLU A 11 7.32 -6.65 -11.40
C GLU A 11 8.58 -5.81 -11.50
N ASP A 12 8.49 -4.52 -11.84
CA ASP A 12 9.65 -3.66 -12.09
C ASP A 12 9.44 -2.27 -11.48
N HIS A 13 10.49 -1.73 -10.85
CA HIS A 13 10.48 -0.39 -10.26
C HIS A 13 10.21 0.73 -11.29
N ASN A 14 10.50 0.49 -12.56
CA ASN A 14 10.34 1.48 -13.63
C ASN A 14 9.03 1.32 -14.40
N LYS A 15 8.26 0.27 -14.13
CA LYS A 15 6.98 0.02 -14.80
C LYS A 15 5.81 0.54 -13.97
N GLU A 16 4.70 0.81 -14.64
CA GLU A 16 3.45 1.21 -14.00
C GLU A 16 2.91 0.08 -13.12
N ILE A 17 2.17 0.46 -12.07
CA ILE A 17 1.44 -0.50 -11.25
C ILE A 17 0.28 -1.07 -12.05
N ILE A 18 0.17 -2.39 -12.06
CA ILE A 18 -0.91 -3.10 -12.72
C ILE A 18 -2.06 -3.28 -11.74
N GLU A 19 -3.23 -2.76 -12.10
CA GLU A 19 -4.44 -2.94 -11.29
C GLU A 19 -4.95 -4.37 -11.37
N THR A 20 -5.34 -4.93 -10.22
CA THR A 20 -5.90 -6.28 -10.15
C THR A 20 -7.00 -6.34 -9.10
N ILE A 21 -7.79 -7.41 -9.12
CA ILE A 21 -8.83 -7.63 -8.11
C ILE A 21 -8.35 -8.47 -6.94
N ALA A 22 -7.20 -9.13 -7.08
CA ALA A 22 -6.63 -9.98 -6.02
C ALA A 22 -5.13 -10.12 -6.20
N ILE A 23 -4.44 -10.36 -5.07
CA ILE A 23 -3.00 -10.62 -5.04
C ILE A 23 -2.74 -11.84 -4.15
N ASP A 24 -1.72 -12.61 -4.51
CA ASP A 24 -1.24 -13.75 -3.73
C ASP A 24 -0.04 -13.32 -2.89
N LEU A 25 -0.06 -13.63 -1.60
CA LEU A 25 0.96 -13.23 -0.64
C LEU A 25 1.63 -14.45 -0.05
N ILE A 26 2.95 -14.37 0.11
CA ILE A 26 3.76 -15.41 0.74
C ILE A 26 4.43 -14.83 1.98
N ALA A 27 4.23 -15.48 3.11
CA ALA A 27 4.78 -15.04 4.39
C ALA A 27 6.30 -14.86 4.30
N GLY A 28 6.75 -13.69 4.78
CA GLY A 28 8.19 -13.37 4.79
C GLY A 28 8.79 -13.01 3.44
N LYS A 29 8.01 -13.08 2.35
CA LYS A 29 8.56 -12.84 1.00
C LYS A 29 7.92 -11.66 0.28
N GLY A 30 6.60 -11.51 0.33
CA GLY A 30 5.89 -10.42 -0.33
C GLY A 30 4.76 -10.88 -1.23
N ILE A 31 4.43 -10.05 -2.20
CA ILE A 31 3.37 -10.32 -3.18
C ILE A 31 3.99 -11.04 -4.38
N VAL A 32 3.40 -12.16 -4.76
CA VAL A 32 3.85 -12.93 -5.93
C VAL A 32 3.86 -12.03 -7.17
N ASN A 33 4.96 -12.02 -7.89
CA ASN A 33 5.21 -11.21 -9.09
C ASN A 33 5.38 -9.71 -8.85
N ASP A 34 5.44 -9.27 -7.60
CA ASP A 34 5.75 -7.87 -7.30
C ASP A 34 7.27 -7.66 -7.22
N ARG A 35 7.71 -6.42 -7.52
CA ARG A 35 9.13 -6.02 -7.52
C ARG A 35 9.82 -6.20 -6.17
N HIS A 36 9.05 -6.18 -5.08
CA HIS A 36 9.58 -6.33 -3.73
C HIS A 36 9.56 -7.77 -3.22
N PHE A 37 9.14 -8.72 -4.06
CA PHE A 37 9.15 -10.14 -3.68
C PHE A 37 10.59 -10.64 -3.57
N LYS A 38 10.96 -11.17 -2.39
CA LYS A 38 12.32 -11.60 -2.10
C LYS A 38 12.33 -13.05 -1.60
N ASN A 39 13.42 -13.77 -1.85
CA ASN A 39 13.63 -15.11 -1.30
C ASN A 39 14.14 -15.07 0.14
N TYR A 40 14.37 -13.90 0.69
CA TYR A 40 14.76 -13.68 2.08
C TYR A 40 13.80 -12.69 2.73
N ASN A 41 13.73 -12.71 4.07
CA ASN A 41 12.83 -11.84 4.80
C ASN A 41 13.32 -10.37 4.77
N ASP A 42 12.52 -9.50 4.18
CA ASP A 42 12.73 -8.05 4.13
C ASP A 42 11.44 -7.38 4.58
N PRO A 43 11.19 -7.32 5.91
CA PRO A 43 9.86 -7.01 6.44
C PRO A 43 9.28 -5.68 5.97
N LEU A 44 10.11 -4.65 5.79
CA LEU A 44 9.65 -3.31 5.44
C LEU A 44 9.27 -3.15 3.98
N ASN A 45 9.53 -4.16 3.14
CA ASN A 45 9.28 -4.07 1.71
C ASN A 45 8.35 -5.16 1.18
N GLN A 46 7.52 -5.77 2.02
CA GLN A 46 6.63 -6.85 1.58
C GLN A 46 5.31 -6.34 1.03
N LEU A 47 4.68 -5.39 1.71
CA LEU A 47 3.36 -4.89 1.35
C LEU A 47 3.20 -3.45 1.81
N SER A 48 2.58 -2.61 0.98
CA SER A 48 2.26 -1.23 1.32
C SER A 48 0.78 -0.95 1.14
N ILE A 49 0.22 -0.15 2.04
CA ILE A 49 -1.20 0.23 2.04
C ILE A 49 -1.29 1.75 2.24
N ILE A 50 -2.15 2.42 1.47
CA ILE A 50 -2.36 3.86 1.59
C ILE A 50 -3.85 4.18 1.67
N GLU A 51 -4.20 5.26 2.40
CA GLU A 51 -5.57 5.77 2.46
C GLU A 51 -5.91 6.53 1.18
N GLY A 52 -6.98 6.13 0.52
CA GLY A 52 -7.49 6.83 -0.66
C GLY A 52 -7.88 8.28 -0.36
N GLU A 53 -8.37 8.53 0.86
CA GLU A 53 -8.74 9.88 1.31
C GLU A 53 -7.58 10.86 1.23
N ASN A 54 -6.35 10.41 1.55
CA ASN A 54 -5.17 11.27 1.48
C ASN A 54 -4.84 11.66 0.03
N ILE A 55 -5.03 10.73 -0.90
CA ILE A 55 -4.84 10.99 -2.32
C ILE A 55 -5.94 11.94 -2.84
N ASP A 56 -7.19 11.69 -2.44
CA ASP A 56 -8.31 12.55 -2.82
C ASP A 56 -8.10 13.98 -2.36
N GLU A 57 -7.67 14.16 -1.10
CA GLU A 57 -7.40 15.49 -0.53
C GLU A 57 -6.30 16.22 -1.30
N TYR A 58 -5.22 15.52 -1.63
CA TYR A 58 -4.12 16.08 -2.41
C TYR A 58 -4.60 16.52 -3.80
N ASN A 59 -5.36 15.66 -4.48
CA ASN A 59 -5.91 15.95 -5.80
C ASN A 59 -6.84 17.15 -5.75
N LEU A 60 -7.72 17.22 -4.76
CA LEU A 60 -8.68 18.31 -4.62
C LEU A 60 -7.95 19.64 -4.38
N LYS A 61 -7.00 19.65 -3.45
CA LYS A 61 -6.21 20.84 -3.10
C LYS A 61 -5.44 21.40 -4.29
N ASN A 62 -4.93 20.54 -5.15
CA ASN A 62 -4.06 20.91 -6.26
C ASN A 62 -4.78 20.90 -7.62
N LYS A 63 -6.07 20.65 -7.65
CA LYS A 63 -6.89 20.57 -8.87
C LYS A 63 -6.32 19.53 -9.84
N LEU A 64 -6.01 18.36 -9.33
CA LEU A 64 -5.41 17.24 -10.07
C LEU A 64 -6.35 16.03 -10.03
N ASN A 65 -6.07 15.05 -10.90
CA ASN A 65 -6.77 13.77 -10.98
C ASN A 65 -5.77 12.62 -11.09
N ILE A 66 -4.79 12.57 -10.19
CA ILE A 66 -3.80 11.50 -10.19
C ILE A 66 -4.48 10.19 -9.77
N PRO A 67 -4.42 9.14 -10.58
CA PRO A 67 -4.98 7.84 -10.22
C PRO A 67 -4.36 7.27 -8.96
N TYR A 68 -5.14 6.55 -8.15
CA TYR A 68 -4.69 6.00 -6.87
C TYR A 68 -3.41 5.18 -7.00
N LEU A 69 -3.34 4.28 -7.99
CA LEU A 69 -2.21 3.37 -8.11
C LEU A 69 -0.93 4.04 -8.63
N ASN A 70 -1.02 5.28 -9.11
CA ASN A 70 0.17 6.05 -9.48
C ASN A 70 1.01 6.42 -8.25
N PHE A 71 0.43 6.35 -7.05
CA PHE A 71 1.18 6.52 -5.80
C PHE A 71 1.99 5.29 -5.42
N ARG A 72 1.87 4.22 -6.21
CA ARG A 72 2.73 3.04 -6.19
C ARG A 72 2.67 2.24 -4.87
N ARG A 73 1.53 2.27 -4.20
CA ARG A 73 1.23 1.39 -3.08
C ARG A 73 0.39 0.21 -3.57
N ASN A 74 0.50 -0.92 -2.88
CA ASN A 74 -0.18 -2.14 -3.32
C ASN A 74 -1.67 -2.14 -3.05
N ILE A 75 -2.10 -1.58 -1.93
CA ILE A 75 -3.51 -1.55 -1.52
C ILE A 75 -3.90 -0.12 -1.21
N VAL A 76 -5.05 0.30 -1.73
CA VAL A 76 -5.65 1.60 -1.42
C VAL A 76 -6.94 1.35 -0.67
N THR A 77 -7.10 2.00 0.47
CA THR A 77 -8.23 1.78 1.38
C THR A 77 -9.09 3.03 1.52
N ARG A 78 -10.28 2.84 2.11
CA ARG A 78 -11.17 3.92 2.52
C ARG A 78 -11.82 3.55 3.85
N GLY A 79 -12.05 4.56 4.69
CA GLY A 79 -12.79 4.37 5.94
C GLY A 79 -11.96 3.81 7.08
N ILE A 80 -10.63 3.90 7.02
CA ILE A 80 -9.76 3.44 8.10
C ILE A 80 -8.54 4.36 8.21
N LYS A 81 -8.17 4.70 9.45
CA LYS A 81 -6.97 5.50 9.73
C LYS A 81 -5.78 4.55 9.90
N LEU A 82 -5.00 4.39 8.85
CA LEU A 82 -3.91 3.43 8.81
C LEU A 82 -2.81 3.72 9.83
N ASN A 83 -2.50 4.99 10.07
CA ASN A 83 -1.44 5.35 11.02
C ASN A 83 -1.72 4.85 12.45
N ASP A 84 -3.00 4.70 12.81
CA ASP A 84 -3.39 4.18 14.12
C ASP A 84 -3.10 2.69 14.28
N LEU A 85 -2.81 2.01 13.19
CA LEU A 85 -2.54 0.56 13.18
C LEU A 85 -1.07 0.21 13.40
N ILE A 86 -0.17 1.18 13.40
CA ILE A 86 1.27 0.92 13.54
C ILE A 86 1.53 0.20 14.86
N GLY A 87 2.29 -0.89 14.80
CA GLY A 87 2.58 -1.76 15.94
C GLY A 87 1.52 -2.81 16.21
N LYS A 88 0.43 -2.81 15.44
CA LYS A 88 -0.67 -3.76 15.64
C LYS A 88 -0.64 -4.85 14.57
N LYS A 89 -1.36 -5.93 14.85
CA LYS A 89 -1.63 -7.00 13.88
C LYS A 89 -3.03 -6.84 13.35
N ILE A 90 -3.19 -7.03 12.05
CA ILE A 90 -4.49 -6.93 11.37
C ILE A 90 -4.71 -8.18 10.53
N SER A 91 -5.97 -8.47 10.24
CA SER A 91 -6.33 -9.46 9.22
C SER A 91 -6.97 -8.74 8.04
N VAL A 92 -6.62 -9.20 6.84
CA VAL A 92 -7.24 -8.74 5.59
C VAL A 92 -7.68 -10.01 4.87
N GLY A 93 -8.98 -10.30 4.91
CA GLY A 93 -9.46 -11.62 4.52
C GLY A 93 -8.84 -12.68 5.42
N SER A 94 -8.22 -13.71 4.81
CA SER A 94 -7.55 -14.78 5.54
C SER A 94 -6.07 -14.47 5.86
N VAL A 95 -5.54 -13.36 5.39
CA VAL A 95 -4.13 -13.00 5.55
C VAL A 95 -3.95 -12.16 6.81
N LYS A 96 -2.97 -12.54 7.63
CA LYS A 96 -2.57 -11.79 8.82
C LYS A 96 -1.35 -10.94 8.48
N LEU A 97 -1.39 -9.69 8.87
CA LEU A 97 -0.32 -8.72 8.62
C LEU A 97 0.12 -8.10 9.94
N GLU A 98 1.41 -7.82 10.05
CA GLU A 98 1.91 -6.98 11.13
C GLU A 98 2.25 -5.61 10.53
N VAL A 99 1.68 -4.56 11.11
CA VAL A 99 1.90 -3.18 10.65
C VAL A 99 3.15 -2.64 11.32
N LEU A 100 4.20 -2.39 10.54
CA LEU A 100 5.52 -2.08 11.08
C LEU A 100 5.83 -0.59 11.20
N ASP A 101 5.53 0.18 10.17
CA ASP A 101 5.95 1.58 10.10
C ASP A 101 5.17 2.33 9.03
N LEU A 102 5.36 3.64 9.00
CA LEU A 102 4.87 4.48 7.92
C LEU A 102 5.60 4.14 6.62
N CYS A 103 4.87 4.21 5.52
CA CYS A 103 5.46 4.14 4.18
C CYS A 103 5.74 5.56 3.72
N ARG A 104 6.96 6.01 3.92
CA ARG A 104 7.32 7.40 3.64
C ARG A 104 7.44 7.66 2.15
N PRO A 105 7.03 8.83 1.67
CA PRO A 105 7.23 9.20 0.28
C PRO A 105 8.74 9.35 0.00
N CYS A 106 9.16 9.01 -1.21
CA CYS A 106 10.56 9.06 -1.58
C CYS A 106 10.75 9.87 -2.87
N ARG A 107 12.00 10.15 -3.18
CA ARG A 107 12.36 10.87 -4.39
C ARG A 107 11.87 10.16 -5.66
N HIS A 108 11.96 8.83 -5.69
CA HIS A 108 11.49 8.04 -6.83
C HIS A 108 9.98 8.28 -7.08
N LEU A 109 9.17 8.27 -6.03
CA LEU A 109 7.74 8.55 -6.15
C LEU A 109 7.49 9.98 -6.65
N SER A 110 8.22 10.95 -6.10
CA SER A 110 8.13 12.35 -6.51
C SER A 110 8.42 12.51 -8.00
N GLU A 111 9.48 11.85 -8.48
CA GLU A 111 9.86 11.87 -9.89
C GLU A 111 8.82 11.19 -10.78
N LYS A 112 8.29 10.04 -10.36
CA LYS A 112 7.25 9.30 -11.08
C LYS A 112 5.97 10.11 -11.22
N LEU A 113 5.60 10.88 -10.21
CA LEU A 113 4.41 11.72 -10.24
C LEU A 113 4.66 13.09 -10.91
N GLY A 114 5.93 13.45 -11.15
CA GLY A 114 6.29 14.73 -11.71
C GLY A 114 5.96 15.91 -10.80
N ARG A 115 6.00 15.71 -9.46
CA ARG A 115 5.61 16.71 -8.47
C ARG A 115 6.68 16.81 -7.39
N ASN A 116 7.21 17.99 -7.16
CA ASN A 116 8.27 18.21 -6.16
C ASN A 116 7.75 18.40 -4.73
N ASP A 117 6.42 18.47 -4.53
CA ASP A 117 5.80 18.65 -3.22
C ASP A 117 5.39 17.33 -2.54
N ILE A 118 5.57 16.19 -3.23
CA ILE A 118 5.09 14.88 -2.74
C ILE A 118 5.73 14.50 -1.40
N ILE A 119 7.04 14.65 -1.26
CA ILE A 119 7.73 14.28 -0.02
C ILE A 119 7.18 15.07 1.16
N LYS A 120 6.98 16.36 1.00
CA LYS A 120 6.44 17.24 2.04
C LYS A 120 4.98 16.91 2.36
N GLU A 121 4.14 16.79 1.31
CA GLU A 121 2.70 16.64 1.48
C GLU A 121 2.30 15.27 2.00
N PHE A 122 3.08 14.23 1.70
CA PHE A 122 2.77 12.86 2.11
C PHE A 122 3.67 12.34 3.23
N LEU A 123 4.34 13.22 3.97
CA LEU A 123 5.29 12.82 5.01
C LEU A 123 4.67 11.86 6.04
N ARG A 124 3.40 12.07 6.41
CA ARG A 124 2.63 11.20 7.32
C ARG A 124 1.36 10.66 6.65
N LYS A 125 1.27 10.73 5.35
CA LYS A 125 0.08 10.34 4.56
C LYS A 125 0.42 9.33 3.47
N GLY A 126 1.65 8.86 3.43
CA GLY A 126 2.15 7.94 2.41
C GLY A 126 1.73 6.48 2.61
N GLY A 127 1.03 6.18 3.69
CA GLY A 127 0.56 4.84 4.00
C GLY A 127 1.42 4.12 5.01
N ILE A 128 1.24 2.81 5.09
CA ILE A 128 1.91 1.93 6.05
C ILE A 128 2.61 0.78 5.34
N ARG A 129 3.62 0.24 6.02
CA ARG A 129 4.36 -0.96 5.58
C ARG A 129 4.00 -2.11 6.49
N CYS A 130 3.69 -3.24 5.88
CA CYS A 130 3.29 -4.45 6.60
C CYS A 130 4.16 -5.63 6.22
N GLN A 131 4.43 -6.51 7.20
CA GLN A 131 4.97 -7.83 6.89
C GLN A 131 3.85 -8.87 6.88
N ILE A 132 4.01 -9.85 6.02
CA ILE A 132 3.02 -10.90 5.80
C ILE A 132 3.31 -12.06 6.75
N MET A 133 2.31 -12.44 7.57
CA MET A 133 2.45 -13.43 8.63
C MET A 133 2.08 -14.84 8.17
N ASN A 134 1.22 -14.97 7.17
CA ASN A 134 0.81 -16.26 6.62
C ASN A 134 0.52 -16.13 5.12
N ASP A 135 0.65 -17.23 4.40
CA ASP A 135 0.33 -17.27 2.98
C ASP A 135 -1.17 -17.11 2.76
N GLY A 136 -1.55 -16.48 1.68
CA GLY A 136 -2.95 -16.33 1.35
C GLY A 136 -3.19 -15.33 0.23
N LYS A 137 -4.47 -15.02 0.03
CA LYS A 137 -4.92 -14.12 -1.03
C LYS A 137 -5.66 -12.94 -0.41
N ILE A 138 -5.40 -11.74 -0.91
CA ILE A 138 -6.17 -10.53 -0.58
C ILE A 138 -6.92 -10.11 -1.84
N SER A 139 -8.22 -9.82 -1.68
CA SER A 139 -9.07 -9.36 -2.77
C SER A 139 -9.86 -8.13 -2.37
N LEU A 140 -10.46 -7.46 -3.37
CA LEU A 140 -11.19 -6.20 -3.16
C LEU A 140 -12.31 -6.30 -2.12
N ASN A 141 -12.92 -7.49 -1.97
CA ASN A 141 -14.05 -7.66 -1.06
C ASN A 141 -13.63 -7.98 0.38
N ASN A 142 -12.34 -8.09 0.63
CA ASN A 142 -11.87 -8.41 1.98
C ASN A 142 -12.02 -7.23 2.93
N LYS A 143 -12.30 -7.54 4.18
CA LYS A 143 -12.39 -6.57 5.26
C LYS A 143 -11.10 -6.53 6.06
N ILE A 144 -10.80 -5.36 6.61
CA ILE A 144 -9.64 -5.14 7.46
C ILE A 144 -10.11 -5.14 8.91
N LYS A 145 -9.50 -5.99 9.73
CA LYS A 145 -9.83 -6.12 11.16
C LYS A 145 -8.56 -6.11 12.00
N ILE A 146 -8.63 -5.48 13.16
CA ILE A 146 -7.56 -5.55 14.16
C ILE A 146 -7.69 -6.88 14.89
N ILE A 147 -6.60 -7.58 15.07
CA ILE A 147 -6.57 -8.87 15.76
C ILE A 147 -5.63 -8.87 16.96
#